data_7da69358a1f734395f733c17cffe6d0c
#
_entry.id   7da69358a1f734395f733c17cffe6d0c
#
_cell.length_a   1.000
_cell.length_b   1.000
_cell.length_c   1.000
_cell.angle_alpha   90.00
_cell.angle_beta   90.00
_cell.angle_gamma   90.00
#
_symmetry.space_group_name_H-M   'P 1'
#
loop_
_entity.id
_entity.type
_entity.pdbx_description
1 polymer ?
#
loop_
_entity_poly.entity_id
_entity_poly.type
_entity_poly.pdbx_seq_one_letter_code
_entity_poly.pdbx_strand_id
1 'polypeptide(L)'
;MTLYEYDRSLQLPLFCGVDEAGRGPLAGDVYAAAVILPLDAEIPGINDSKKLSEKKRDALYDLITEQAVAWAVGVATVEEIEKINILQAAMLAMKRAVDALPVKPSLALVDGNKNPQLSVPSRCLVHGDATSASIAAASIVAKVTRDRYMEEMDRVYPGYLFAKHKGYGSKVHYACIDELGPSPIHRMSFLKKYYAKKEEAPHSDGNRGEAAASQRLAEQGYQILDANWRCPYGEIDLIARDGDQLVFCEVKTRTEDGIGTPGEAVSLSKQKKLTAAALSYLSEHPSGLQPRFDVVEVTLSGGNGAVLSVEHLKNAFSAQQ
;
A
#
# COMPACT_ATOMS: atom_id res chain seq x y z
N MET A 1 -13.90 -2.97 -36.89
CA MET A 1 -13.19 -4.26 -36.67
C MET A 1 -13.40 -4.61 -35.21
N THR A 2 -13.96 -5.79 -34.92
CA THR A 2 -14.09 -6.31 -33.56
C THR A 2 -12.73 -6.80 -33.05
N LEU A 3 -12.61 -7.07 -31.74
CA LEU A 3 -11.37 -7.62 -31.15
C LEU A 3 -10.99 -8.97 -31.79
N TYR A 4 -11.96 -9.82 -32.03
CA TYR A 4 -11.75 -11.14 -32.70
C TYR A 4 -11.47 -11.01 -34.18
N GLU A 5 -12.08 -10.06 -34.90
CA GLU A 5 -11.75 -9.78 -36.29
C GLU A 5 -10.28 -9.36 -36.45
N TYR A 6 -9.77 -8.53 -35.52
CA TYR A 6 -8.36 -8.16 -35.48
C TYR A 6 -7.47 -9.40 -35.29
N ASP A 7 -7.76 -10.23 -34.32
CA ASP A 7 -6.99 -11.44 -34.03
C ASP A 7 -6.98 -12.41 -35.24
N ARG A 8 -8.14 -12.63 -35.87
CA ARG A 8 -8.25 -13.45 -37.09
C ARG A 8 -7.50 -12.85 -38.29
N SER A 9 -7.42 -11.52 -38.38
CA SER A 9 -6.73 -10.85 -39.47
C SER A 9 -5.22 -11.10 -39.51
N LEU A 10 -4.66 -11.53 -38.37
CA LEU A 10 -3.22 -11.88 -38.27
C LEU A 10 -2.88 -13.15 -39.04
N GLN A 11 -3.85 -14.01 -39.35
CA GLN A 11 -3.67 -15.28 -40.06
C GLN A 11 -2.60 -16.20 -39.43
N LEU A 12 -2.46 -16.13 -38.10
CA LEU A 12 -1.52 -16.95 -37.33
C LEU A 12 -2.27 -18.11 -36.66
N PRO A 13 -1.76 -19.33 -36.72
CA PRO A 13 -2.43 -20.49 -36.17
C PRO A 13 -2.45 -20.49 -34.64
N LEU A 14 -1.44 -19.89 -34.01
CA LEU A 14 -1.27 -19.91 -32.58
C LEU A 14 -0.47 -18.69 -32.12
N PHE A 15 -1.08 -17.82 -31.36
CA PHE A 15 -0.42 -16.68 -30.72
C PHE A 15 -1.08 -16.39 -29.36
N CYS A 16 -0.38 -15.69 -28.47
CA CYS A 16 -0.93 -15.26 -27.19
C CYS A 16 -1.07 -13.75 -27.10
N GLY A 17 -2.07 -13.29 -26.40
CA GLY A 17 -2.13 -11.93 -25.85
C GLY A 17 -1.45 -11.88 -24.48
N VAL A 18 -0.78 -10.78 -24.18
CA VAL A 18 -0.04 -10.56 -22.92
C VAL A 18 -0.37 -9.17 -22.37
N ASP A 19 -0.76 -9.10 -21.10
CA ASP A 19 -1.00 -7.83 -20.40
C ASP A 19 -0.64 -7.95 -18.92
N GLU A 20 -0.45 -6.81 -18.24
CA GLU A 20 -0.12 -6.76 -16.81
C GLU A 20 -1.18 -6.04 -15.98
N ALA A 21 -1.21 -6.36 -14.70
CA ALA A 21 -1.98 -5.67 -13.66
C ALA A 21 -1.11 -5.34 -12.45
N GLY A 22 -1.28 -4.14 -11.91
CA GLY A 22 -0.62 -3.78 -10.66
C GLY A 22 0.61 -2.90 -10.78
N ARG A 23 0.83 -2.15 -11.87
CA ARG A 23 1.96 -1.21 -11.97
C ARG A 23 1.80 0.01 -11.08
N GLY A 24 0.60 0.57 -10.96
CA GLY A 24 0.32 1.81 -10.24
C GLY A 24 0.12 1.73 -8.71
N PRO A 25 -0.28 0.60 -8.12
CA PRO A 25 -0.50 0.48 -6.69
C PRO A 25 0.75 0.73 -5.84
N LEU A 26 0.54 1.21 -4.59
CA LEU A 26 1.56 1.41 -3.56
C LEU A 26 1.97 0.11 -2.87
N ALA A 27 1.14 -0.95 -3.00
CA ALA A 27 1.35 -2.22 -2.34
C ALA A 27 1.02 -3.42 -3.24
N GLY A 28 1.66 -4.54 -2.96
CA GLY A 28 1.47 -5.82 -3.62
C GLY A 28 2.29 -6.00 -4.90
N ASP A 29 2.38 -7.24 -5.34
CA ASP A 29 3.14 -7.69 -6.50
C ASP A 29 2.54 -7.18 -7.82
N VAL A 30 3.32 -7.24 -8.90
CA VAL A 30 2.82 -7.04 -10.27
C VAL A 30 2.58 -8.40 -10.92
N TYR A 31 1.42 -8.54 -11.52
CA TYR A 31 0.95 -9.75 -12.19
C TYR A 31 0.89 -9.51 -13.69
N ALA A 32 1.20 -10.51 -14.49
CA ALA A 32 0.94 -10.52 -15.92
C ALA A 32 0.29 -11.85 -16.30
N ALA A 33 -0.49 -11.84 -17.36
CA ALA A 33 -1.04 -13.05 -17.93
C ALA A 33 -0.69 -13.16 -19.42
N ALA A 34 -0.55 -14.41 -19.88
CA ALA A 34 -0.48 -14.76 -21.28
C ALA A 34 -1.65 -15.69 -21.61
N VAL A 35 -2.41 -15.38 -22.63
CA VAL A 35 -3.62 -16.14 -23.00
C VAL A 35 -3.64 -16.43 -24.49
N ILE A 36 -3.87 -17.70 -24.86
CA ILE A 36 -4.09 -18.16 -26.23
C ILE A 36 -5.59 -18.49 -26.35
N LEU A 37 -6.33 -17.70 -27.10
CA LEU A 37 -7.76 -17.94 -27.33
C LEU A 37 -8.00 -18.85 -28.55
N PRO A 38 -9.08 -19.66 -28.54
CA PRO A 38 -9.60 -20.24 -29.75
C PRO A 38 -10.18 -19.12 -30.65
N LEU A 39 -9.81 -19.12 -31.94
CA LEU A 39 -10.29 -18.09 -32.88
C LEU A 39 -11.59 -18.46 -33.59
N ASP A 40 -12.00 -19.70 -33.52
CA ASP A 40 -13.22 -20.27 -34.09
C ASP A 40 -14.44 -20.12 -33.15
N ALA A 41 -14.21 -19.97 -31.87
CA ALA A 41 -15.24 -19.74 -30.86
C ALA A 41 -14.98 -18.42 -30.10
N GLU A 42 -15.93 -17.49 -30.14
CA GLU A 42 -15.83 -16.22 -29.42
C GLU A 42 -16.37 -16.36 -27.99
N ILE A 43 -15.64 -15.85 -27.01
CA ILE A 43 -16.14 -15.67 -25.66
C ILE A 43 -16.87 -14.32 -25.60
N PRO A 44 -18.21 -14.32 -25.43
CA PRO A 44 -18.99 -13.08 -25.48
C PRO A 44 -18.62 -12.14 -24.34
N GLY A 45 -18.49 -10.83 -24.64
CA GLY A 45 -18.32 -9.78 -23.65
C GLY A 45 -16.87 -9.49 -23.25
N ILE A 46 -15.88 -10.17 -23.83
CA ILE A 46 -14.47 -9.78 -23.66
C ILE A 46 -14.30 -8.33 -24.11
N ASN A 47 -13.69 -7.51 -23.23
CA ASN A 47 -13.38 -6.11 -23.46
C ASN A 47 -12.25 -5.69 -22.50
N ASP A 48 -11.72 -4.47 -22.67
CA ASP A 48 -10.82 -3.82 -21.73
C ASP A 48 -11.31 -4.00 -20.27
N SER A 49 -10.48 -4.60 -19.44
CA SER A 49 -10.83 -4.99 -18.07
C SER A 49 -11.27 -3.81 -17.20
N LYS A 50 -10.81 -2.58 -17.50
CA LYS A 50 -11.14 -1.36 -16.78
C LYS A 50 -12.57 -0.88 -17.06
N LYS A 51 -13.15 -1.28 -18.21
CA LYS A 51 -14.54 -0.97 -18.60
C LYS A 51 -15.55 -1.96 -18.02
N LEU A 52 -15.10 -3.06 -17.44
CA LEU A 52 -15.94 -4.11 -16.89
C LEU A 52 -16.15 -3.92 -15.39
N SER A 53 -17.33 -4.23 -14.88
CA SER A 53 -17.55 -4.36 -13.45
C SER A 53 -16.81 -5.58 -12.89
N GLU A 54 -16.49 -5.59 -11.59
CA GLU A 54 -15.82 -6.71 -10.92
C GLU A 54 -16.54 -8.04 -11.18
N LYS A 55 -17.86 -8.08 -10.96
CA LYS A 55 -18.69 -9.28 -11.23
C LYS A 55 -18.58 -9.78 -12.67
N LYS A 56 -18.52 -8.87 -13.66
CA LYS A 56 -18.36 -9.25 -15.07
C LYS A 56 -16.97 -9.78 -15.35
N ARG A 57 -15.94 -9.18 -14.74
CA ARG A 57 -14.55 -9.67 -14.86
C ARG A 57 -14.39 -11.08 -14.30
N ASP A 58 -14.99 -11.35 -13.13
CA ASP A 58 -14.93 -12.69 -12.52
C ASP A 58 -15.61 -13.73 -13.40
N ALA A 59 -16.80 -13.44 -13.91
CA ALA A 59 -17.50 -14.34 -14.82
C ALA A 59 -16.71 -14.59 -16.13
N LEU A 60 -16.06 -13.56 -16.68
CA LEU A 60 -15.22 -13.70 -17.86
C LEU A 60 -13.90 -14.42 -17.55
N TYR A 61 -13.33 -14.23 -16.38
CA TYR A 61 -12.17 -14.99 -15.94
C TYR A 61 -12.43 -16.49 -15.99
N ASP A 62 -13.55 -16.93 -15.42
CA ASP A 62 -13.93 -18.35 -15.40
C ASP A 62 -14.11 -18.88 -16.83
N LEU A 63 -14.81 -18.14 -17.70
CA LEU A 63 -14.99 -18.51 -19.10
C LEU A 63 -13.66 -18.55 -19.88
N ILE A 64 -12.79 -17.55 -19.68
CA ILE A 64 -11.49 -17.50 -20.36
C ILE A 64 -10.62 -18.67 -19.92
N THR A 65 -10.53 -18.94 -18.63
CA THR A 65 -9.68 -20.01 -18.10
C THR A 65 -10.17 -21.41 -18.46
N GLU A 66 -11.48 -21.57 -18.68
CA GLU A 66 -12.09 -22.82 -19.15
C GLU A 66 -11.92 -23.03 -20.66
N GLN A 67 -12.07 -21.99 -21.48
CA GLN A 67 -12.15 -22.08 -22.94
C GLN A 67 -10.84 -21.74 -23.68
N ALA A 68 -9.88 -21.11 -23.03
CA ALA A 68 -8.61 -20.80 -23.64
C ALA A 68 -7.87 -22.09 -24.06
N VAL A 69 -7.20 -22.06 -25.20
CA VAL A 69 -6.29 -23.12 -25.62
C VAL A 69 -5.16 -23.32 -24.61
N ALA A 70 -4.66 -22.20 -24.06
CA ALA A 70 -3.71 -22.17 -22.98
C ALA A 70 -3.70 -20.79 -22.31
N TRP A 71 -3.40 -20.77 -21.04
CA TRP A 71 -3.14 -19.54 -20.31
C TRP A 71 -2.15 -19.77 -19.17
N ALA A 72 -1.46 -18.72 -18.77
CA ALA A 72 -0.54 -18.74 -17.63
C ALA A 72 -0.42 -17.35 -17.01
N VAL A 73 -0.01 -17.31 -15.76
CA VAL A 73 0.25 -16.07 -15.00
C VAL A 73 1.71 -16.04 -14.58
N GLY A 74 2.32 -14.88 -14.71
CA GLY A 74 3.64 -14.57 -14.20
C GLY A 74 3.57 -13.46 -13.16
N VAL A 75 4.41 -13.54 -12.15
CA VAL A 75 4.45 -12.58 -11.05
C VAL A 75 5.85 -12.04 -10.89
N ALA A 76 5.97 -10.75 -10.58
CA ALA A 76 7.18 -10.19 -10.01
C ALA A 76 6.86 -9.55 -8.66
N THR A 77 7.64 -9.92 -7.65
CA THR A 77 7.37 -9.58 -6.24
C THR A 77 7.72 -8.13 -5.92
N VAL A 78 7.23 -7.65 -4.77
CA VAL A 78 7.61 -6.32 -4.26
C VAL A 78 9.13 -6.19 -4.14
N GLU A 79 9.83 -7.21 -3.68
CA GLU A 79 11.30 -7.18 -3.60
C GLU A 79 11.97 -7.00 -4.98
N GLU A 80 11.44 -7.67 -6.01
CA GLU A 80 11.93 -7.52 -7.37
C GLU A 80 11.61 -6.12 -7.92
N ILE A 81 10.41 -5.58 -7.63
CA ILE A 81 10.04 -4.20 -7.98
C ILE A 81 11.03 -3.20 -7.39
N GLU A 82 11.40 -3.37 -6.11
CA GLU A 82 12.36 -2.50 -5.45
C GLU A 82 13.77 -2.60 -6.04
N LYS A 83 14.18 -3.79 -6.49
CA LYS A 83 15.50 -4.04 -7.09
C LYS A 83 15.64 -3.52 -8.52
N ILE A 84 14.64 -3.76 -9.39
CA ILE A 84 14.75 -3.55 -10.83
C ILE A 84 13.81 -2.47 -11.38
N ASN A 85 13.04 -1.80 -10.54
CA ASN A 85 11.92 -0.89 -10.78
C ASN A 85 10.68 -1.56 -11.40
N ILE A 86 9.54 -0.83 -11.33
CA ILE A 86 8.23 -1.36 -11.74
C ILE A 86 8.12 -1.68 -13.24
N LEU A 87 8.83 -0.94 -14.11
CA LEU A 87 8.79 -1.20 -15.54
C LEU A 87 9.46 -2.54 -15.84
N GLN A 88 10.65 -2.77 -15.30
CA GLN A 88 11.39 -4.03 -15.51
C GLN A 88 10.68 -5.20 -14.81
N ALA A 89 10.08 -4.98 -13.65
CA ALA A 89 9.29 -5.99 -12.94
C ALA A 89 8.04 -6.41 -13.73
N ALA A 90 7.34 -5.46 -14.36
CA ALA A 90 6.20 -5.78 -15.23
C ALA A 90 6.65 -6.62 -16.45
N MET A 91 7.78 -6.27 -17.06
CA MET A 91 8.35 -7.05 -18.17
C MET A 91 8.78 -8.45 -17.73
N LEU A 92 9.35 -8.57 -16.53
CA LEU A 92 9.71 -9.87 -15.94
C LEU A 92 8.48 -10.73 -15.70
N ALA A 93 7.39 -10.15 -15.19
CA ALA A 93 6.12 -10.84 -15.00
C ALA A 93 5.54 -11.32 -16.36
N MET A 94 5.55 -10.45 -17.39
CA MET A 94 5.12 -10.84 -18.74
C MET A 94 5.96 -11.99 -19.31
N LYS A 95 7.28 -11.92 -19.15
CA LYS A 95 8.18 -12.99 -19.57
C LYS A 95 7.86 -14.31 -18.87
N ARG A 96 7.68 -14.29 -17.56
CA ARG A 96 7.30 -15.46 -16.76
C ARG A 96 5.95 -16.04 -17.21
N ALA A 97 4.97 -15.19 -17.52
CA ALA A 97 3.67 -15.63 -18.01
C ALA A 97 3.80 -16.38 -19.36
N VAL A 98 4.55 -15.83 -20.31
CA VAL A 98 4.77 -16.47 -21.61
C VAL A 98 5.58 -17.76 -21.49
N ASP A 99 6.64 -17.75 -20.66
CA ASP A 99 7.49 -18.93 -20.44
C ASP A 99 6.76 -20.08 -19.73
N ALA A 100 5.71 -19.76 -18.95
CA ALA A 100 4.88 -20.72 -18.21
C ALA A 100 3.73 -21.32 -19.06
N LEU A 101 3.50 -20.82 -20.29
CA LEU A 101 2.48 -21.40 -21.16
C LEU A 101 2.79 -22.87 -21.49
N PRO A 102 1.84 -23.78 -21.34
CA PRO A 102 2.01 -25.21 -21.68
C PRO A 102 2.19 -25.45 -23.18
N VAL A 103 1.79 -24.48 -24.01
CA VAL A 103 1.90 -24.51 -25.47
C VAL A 103 2.66 -23.26 -25.92
N LYS A 104 3.72 -23.45 -26.71
CA LYS A 104 4.56 -22.36 -27.20
C LYS A 104 3.88 -21.61 -28.34
N PRO A 105 3.55 -20.31 -28.20
CA PRO A 105 2.98 -19.51 -29.28
C PRO A 105 4.02 -19.15 -30.34
N SER A 106 3.56 -18.94 -31.57
CA SER A 106 4.39 -18.44 -32.68
C SER A 106 4.65 -16.93 -32.58
N LEU A 107 3.78 -16.21 -31.89
CA LEU A 107 3.85 -14.77 -31.66
C LEU A 107 3.21 -14.42 -30.31
N ALA A 108 3.78 -13.45 -29.58
CA ALA A 108 3.13 -12.80 -28.45
C ALA A 108 2.72 -11.36 -28.84
N LEU A 109 1.45 -11.05 -28.67
CA LEU A 109 0.91 -9.69 -28.75
C LEU A 109 0.95 -9.09 -27.34
N VAL A 110 1.73 -8.04 -27.17
CA VAL A 110 1.97 -7.43 -25.85
C VAL A 110 1.26 -6.09 -25.77
N ASP A 111 0.47 -5.85 -24.71
CA ASP A 111 -0.08 -4.51 -24.49
C ASP A 111 1.04 -3.49 -24.20
N GLY A 112 0.86 -2.28 -24.75
CA GLY A 112 1.80 -1.17 -24.55
C GLY A 112 2.82 -0.99 -25.68
N ASN A 113 3.89 -0.25 -25.37
CA ASN A 113 4.92 0.20 -26.34
C ASN A 113 6.33 -0.32 -26.02
N LYS A 114 6.50 -1.18 -25.04
CA LYS A 114 7.80 -1.72 -24.63
C LYS A 114 7.82 -3.23 -24.81
N ASN A 115 8.87 -3.70 -25.49
CA ASN A 115 9.09 -5.12 -25.71
C ASN A 115 9.72 -5.74 -24.46
N PRO A 116 9.08 -6.77 -23.83
CA PRO A 116 9.62 -7.45 -22.65
C PRO A 116 10.72 -8.47 -22.95
N GLN A 117 11.25 -8.52 -24.17
CA GLN A 117 12.29 -9.48 -24.62
C GLN A 117 11.91 -10.94 -24.30
N LEU A 118 10.77 -11.35 -24.81
CA LEU A 118 10.22 -12.69 -24.60
C LEU A 118 11.04 -13.78 -25.31
N SER A 119 10.86 -15.02 -24.89
CA SER A 119 11.45 -16.22 -25.52
C SER A 119 10.84 -16.56 -26.89
N VAL A 120 9.82 -15.84 -27.31
CA VAL A 120 9.12 -15.96 -28.61
C VAL A 120 9.07 -14.60 -29.31
N PRO A 121 8.91 -14.56 -30.64
CA PRO A 121 8.65 -13.31 -31.36
C PRO A 121 7.53 -12.53 -30.71
N SER A 122 7.66 -11.21 -30.64
CA SER A 122 6.64 -10.36 -29.98
C SER A 122 6.34 -9.10 -30.79
N ARG A 123 5.10 -8.63 -30.70
CA ARG A 123 4.62 -7.37 -31.26
C ARG A 123 3.90 -6.58 -30.17
N CYS A 124 4.37 -5.36 -29.93
CA CYS A 124 3.70 -4.44 -29.01
C CYS A 124 2.52 -3.74 -29.70
N LEU A 125 1.41 -3.61 -28.97
CA LEU A 125 0.20 -2.91 -29.40
C LEU A 125 -0.18 -1.89 -28.32
N VAL A 126 -0.12 -0.61 -28.68
CA VAL A 126 -0.63 0.45 -27.79
C VAL A 126 -2.15 0.34 -27.73
N HIS A 127 -2.72 0.29 -26.54
CA HIS A 127 -4.13 -0.01 -26.30
C HIS A 127 -4.55 -1.36 -26.90
N GLY A 128 -3.69 -2.36 -26.73
CA GLY A 128 -3.91 -3.70 -27.25
C GLY A 128 -5.13 -4.38 -26.66
N ASP A 129 -5.45 -4.11 -25.38
CA ASP A 129 -6.66 -4.55 -24.67
C ASP A 129 -7.97 -4.05 -25.30
N ALA A 130 -7.92 -2.95 -26.05
CA ALA A 130 -9.04 -2.42 -26.84
C ALA A 130 -8.99 -2.85 -28.33
N THR A 131 -7.97 -3.60 -28.75
CA THR A 131 -7.71 -3.95 -30.16
C THR A 131 -7.76 -5.47 -30.40
N SER A 132 -7.20 -6.28 -29.51
CA SER A 132 -7.05 -7.74 -29.61
C SER A 132 -7.85 -8.45 -28.52
N ALA A 133 -8.64 -9.45 -28.89
CA ALA A 133 -9.38 -10.28 -27.93
C ALA A 133 -8.41 -11.05 -27.00
N SER A 134 -7.30 -11.53 -27.53
CA SER A 134 -6.29 -12.26 -26.76
C SER A 134 -5.63 -11.37 -25.72
N ILE A 135 -5.31 -10.09 -26.03
CA ILE A 135 -4.78 -9.14 -25.05
C ILE A 135 -5.86 -8.77 -24.03
N ALA A 136 -7.09 -8.51 -24.45
CA ALA A 136 -8.18 -8.21 -23.53
C ALA A 136 -8.46 -9.38 -22.56
N ALA A 137 -8.36 -10.62 -23.03
CA ALA A 137 -8.45 -11.80 -22.17
C ALA A 137 -7.29 -11.85 -21.15
N ALA A 138 -6.06 -11.58 -21.59
CA ALA A 138 -4.89 -11.50 -20.71
C ALA A 138 -5.06 -10.40 -19.65
N SER A 139 -5.56 -9.22 -20.03
CA SER A 139 -5.89 -8.12 -19.12
C SER A 139 -6.86 -8.55 -18.00
N ILE A 140 -7.94 -9.27 -18.37
CA ILE A 140 -8.91 -9.80 -17.42
C ILE A 140 -8.26 -10.81 -16.47
N VAL A 141 -7.51 -11.78 -17.00
CA VAL A 141 -6.85 -12.83 -16.19
C VAL A 141 -5.85 -12.21 -15.23
N ALA A 142 -4.98 -11.32 -15.70
CA ALA A 142 -4.01 -10.63 -14.85
C ALA A 142 -4.70 -9.82 -13.73
N LYS A 143 -5.75 -9.07 -14.09
CA LYS A 143 -6.49 -8.22 -13.15
C LYS A 143 -7.21 -9.02 -12.07
N VAL A 144 -7.96 -10.05 -12.45
CA VAL A 144 -8.72 -10.87 -11.48
C VAL A 144 -7.76 -11.63 -10.56
N THR A 145 -6.71 -12.23 -11.11
CA THR A 145 -5.72 -12.95 -10.29
C THR A 145 -5.07 -12.02 -9.27
N ARG A 146 -4.69 -10.80 -9.68
CA ARG A 146 -4.11 -9.82 -8.77
C ARG A 146 -5.11 -9.32 -7.73
N ASP A 147 -6.38 -9.10 -8.10
CA ASP A 147 -7.39 -8.63 -7.16
C ASP A 147 -7.66 -9.68 -6.07
N ARG A 148 -7.72 -10.97 -6.41
CA ARG A 148 -7.83 -12.10 -5.47
C ARG A 148 -6.61 -12.17 -4.54
N TYR A 149 -5.40 -11.97 -5.06
CA TYR A 149 -4.20 -11.85 -4.22
C TYR A 149 -4.32 -10.70 -3.21
N MET A 150 -4.80 -9.53 -3.62
CA MET A 150 -4.98 -8.40 -2.69
C MET A 150 -6.06 -8.64 -1.64
N GLU A 151 -7.08 -9.44 -1.94
CA GLU A 151 -8.09 -9.89 -0.96
C GLU A 151 -7.49 -10.88 0.07
N GLU A 152 -6.57 -11.73 -0.37
CA GLU A 152 -5.81 -12.57 0.55
C GLU A 152 -4.90 -11.72 1.45
N MET A 153 -4.20 -10.75 0.88
CA MET A 153 -3.35 -9.83 1.64
C MET A 153 -4.12 -8.97 2.65
N ASP A 154 -5.39 -8.68 2.39
CA ASP A 154 -6.27 -8.01 3.35
C ASP A 154 -6.49 -8.86 4.63
N ARG A 155 -6.53 -10.18 4.48
CA ARG A 155 -6.63 -11.11 5.62
C ARG A 155 -5.30 -11.27 6.36
N VAL A 156 -4.17 -11.25 5.63
CA VAL A 156 -2.82 -11.37 6.21
C VAL A 156 -2.41 -10.09 6.94
N TYR A 157 -2.81 -8.93 6.41
CA TYR A 157 -2.50 -7.62 6.97
C TYR A 157 -3.80 -6.84 7.26
N PRO A 158 -4.56 -7.21 8.29
CA PRO A 158 -5.82 -6.57 8.61
C PRO A 158 -5.62 -5.10 8.98
N GLY A 159 -6.58 -4.25 8.60
CA GLY A 159 -6.55 -2.82 8.88
C GLY A 159 -6.08 -1.96 7.71
N TYR A 160 -5.38 -2.52 6.71
CA TYR A 160 -5.00 -1.77 5.51
C TYR A 160 -6.12 -1.64 4.48
N LEU A 161 -7.17 -2.45 4.56
CA LEU A 161 -8.31 -2.46 3.64
C LEU A 161 -7.92 -2.75 2.17
N PHE A 162 -6.94 -3.64 1.98
CA PHE A 162 -6.44 -4.00 0.65
C PHE A 162 -7.51 -4.59 -0.26
N ALA A 163 -8.48 -5.33 0.28
CA ALA A 163 -9.62 -5.83 -0.47
C ALA A 163 -10.44 -4.70 -1.12
N LYS A 164 -10.51 -3.52 -0.48
CA LYS A 164 -11.29 -2.38 -0.97
C LYS A 164 -10.60 -1.61 -2.09
N HIS A 165 -9.32 -1.29 -1.93
CA HIS A 165 -8.59 -0.41 -2.85
C HIS A 165 -7.49 -1.13 -3.65
N LYS A 166 -7.34 -2.45 -3.47
CA LYS A 166 -6.40 -3.30 -4.22
C LYS A 166 -4.96 -2.75 -4.22
N GLY A 167 -4.57 -2.04 -3.14
CA GLY A 167 -3.25 -1.42 -2.98
C GLY A 167 -3.05 -0.07 -3.65
N TYR A 168 -4.06 0.49 -4.35
CA TYR A 168 -3.96 1.81 -4.98
C TYR A 168 -3.93 2.94 -3.93
N GLY A 169 -3.20 4.03 -4.25
CA GLY A 169 -3.03 5.20 -3.39
C GLY A 169 -4.30 6.05 -3.26
N SER A 170 -5.29 5.54 -2.56
CA SER A 170 -6.50 6.27 -2.16
C SER A 170 -6.26 7.02 -0.85
N LYS A 171 -7.13 8.02 -0.54
CA LYS A 171 -7.09 8.71 0.75
C LYS A 171 -7.16 7.73 1.94
N VAL A 172 -7.99 6.68 1.80
CA VAL A 172 -8.14 5.63 2.82
C VAL A 172 -6.84 4.84 2.99
N HIS A 173 -6.17 4.48 1.88
CA HIS A 173 -4.90 3.74 1.94
C HIS A 173 -3.80 4.55 2.62
N TYR A 174 -3.66 5.85 2.28
CA TYR A 174 -2.71 6.73 2.95
C TYR A 174 -3.02 6.89 4.44
N ALA A 175 -4.30 7.00 4.82
CA ALA A 175 -4.70 7.05 6.23
C ALA A 175 -4.32 5.77 6.98
N CYS A 176 -4.50 4.59 6.36
CA CYS A 176 -4.05 3.33 6.96
C CYS A 176 -2.51 3.28 7.11
N ILE A 177 -1.76 3.78 6.10
CA ILE A 177 -0.30 3.88 6.19
C ILE A 177 0.13 4.84 7.31
N ASP A 178 -0.59 5.95 7.50
CA ASP A 178 -0.30 6.91 8.58
C ASP A 178 -0.55 6.32 9.96
N GLU A 179 -1.57 5.50 10.09
CA GLU A 179 -1.96 4.87 11.36
C GLU A 179 -1.11 3.64 11.69
N LEU A 180 -0.85 2.77 10.69
CA LEU A 180 -0.27 1.45 10.90
C LEU A 180 1.21 1.35 10.49
N GLY A 181 1.73 2.39 9.82
CA GLY A 181 3.01 2.29 9.11
C GLY A 181 2.88 1.50 7.80
N PRO A 182 3.94 1.33 7.00
CA PRO A 182 3.93 0.50 5.82
C PRO A 182 4.01 -0.99 6.19
N SER A 183 3.18 -1.83 5.58
CA SER A 183 3.28 -3.29 5.69
C SER A 183 4.43 -3.84 4.83
N PRO A 184 4.84 -5.12 5.01
CA PRO A 184 5.90 -5.75 4.21
C PRO A 184 5.64 -5.78 2.71
N ILE A 185 4.38 -5.71 2.28
CA ILE A 185 4.02 -5.68 0.85
C ILE A 185 3.93 -4.27 0.26
N HIS A 186 4.25 -3.22 1.03
CA HIS A 186 4.31 -1.87 0.47
C HIS A 186 5.59 -1.65 -0.34
N ARG A 187 5.45 -0.92 -1.45
CA ARG A 187 6.57 -0.54 -2.32
C ARG A 187 7.17 0.76 -1.79
N MET A 188 8.25 0.64 -1.02
CA MET A 188 8.86 1.80 -0.36
C MET A 188 9.37 2.85 -1.35
N SER A 189 9.83 2.44 -2.53
CA SER A 189 10.20 3.37 -3.61
C SER A 189 9.03 4.26 -4.06
N PHE A 190 7.78 3.77 -3.99
CA PHE A 190 6.58 4.54 -4.35
C PHE A 190 6.16 5.49 -3.24
N LEU A 191 6.48 5.18 -1.99
CA LEU A 191 6.16 6.00 -0.82
C LEU A 191 7.20 7.10 -0.55
N LYS A 192 8.37 7.08 -1.18
CA LYS A 192 9.45 8.08 -0.98
C LYS A 192 8.95 9.52 -1.06
N LYS A 193 8.20 9.84 -2.14
CA LYS A 193 7.67 11.20 -2.32
C LYS A 193 6.60 11.57 -1.30
N TYR A 194 5.83 10.59 -0.84
CA TYR A 194 4.82 10.78 0.19
C TYR A 194 5.49 11.14 1.52
N TYR A 195 6.49 10.38 1.95
CA TYR A 195 7.22 10.67 3.18
C TYR A 195 8.04 11.96 3.08
N ALA A 196 8.77 12.19 1.98
CA ALA A 196 9.49 13.44 1.76
C ALA A 196 8.58 14.67 1.88
N LYS A 197 7.39 14.62 1.25
CA LYS A 197 6.40 15.70 1.36
C LYS A 197 5.87 15.86 2.80
N LYS A 198 5.78 14.78 3.56
CA LYS A 198 5.36 14.80 4.97
C LYS A 198 6.46 15.41 5.86
N GLU A 199 7.72 15.18 5.52
CA GLU A 199 8.89 15.78 6.19
C GLU A 199 9.10 17.25 5.80
N GLU A 200 8.85 17.61 4.53
CA GLU A 200 8.98 18.98 4.00
C GLU A 200 7.76 19.86 4.33
N ALA A 201 6.66 19.30 4.83
CA ALA A 201 5.52 20.09 5.25
C ALA A 201 5.97 21.02 6.38
N PRO A 202 6.04 22.35 6.16
CA PRO A 202 6.54 23.28 7.17
C PRO A 202 5.66 23.16 8.39
N HIS A 203 6.23 22.62 9.48
CA HIS A 203 5.62 22.52 10.81
C HIS A 203 4.16 22.08 10.74
N SER A 204 3.91 20.79 10.55
CA SER A 204 2.58 20.25 10.84
C SER A 204 2.21 20.71 12.26
N ASP A 205 0.94 20.97 12.50
CA ASP A 205 0.47 21.32 13.85
C ASP A 205 0.95 20.30 14.89
N GLY A 206 1.18 19.03 14.49
CA GLY A 206 1.82 18.00 15.29
C GLY A 206 3.25 18.35 15.74
N ASN A 207 4.15 18.71 14.82
CA ASN A 207 5.54 19.07 15.17
C ASN A 207 5.61 20.31 16.09
N ARG A 208 4.70 21.29 15.88
CA ARG A 208 4.60 22.46 16.78
C ARG A 208 4.08 22.06 18.16
N GLY A 209 3.11 21.14 18.19
CA GLY A 209 2.59 20.58 19.43
C GLY A 209 3.65 19.83 20.21
N GLU A 210 4.43 18.96 19.57
CA GLU A 210 5.51 18.20 20.18
C GLU A 210 6.62 19.12 20.72
N ALA A 211 7.01 20.17 19.96
CA ALA A 211 7.97 21.16 20.42
C ALA A 211 7.45 21.92 21.66
N ALA A 212 6.19 22.35 21.65
CA ALA A 212 5.55 23.03 22.80
C ALA A 212 5.41 22.09 24.00
N ALA A 213 5.06 20.83 23.79
CA ALA A 213 4.98 19.81 24.84
C ALA A 213 6.35 19.54 25.45
N SER A 214 7.39 19.38 24.65
CA SER A 214 8.78 19.20 25.10
C SER A 214 9.27 20.38 25.93
N GLN A 215 9.03 21.61 25.46
CA GLN A 215 9.35 22.83 26.20
C GLN A 215 8.62 22.88 27.54
N ARG A 216 7.31 22.58 27.55
CA ARG A 216 6.49 22.60 28.77
C ARG A 216 6.97 21.58 29.81
N LEU A 217 7.32 20.37 29.39
CA LEU A 217 7.88 19.35 30.27
C LEU A 217 9.23 19.81 30.84
N ALA A 218 10.13 20.37 30.02
CA ALA A 218 11.41 20.91 30.47
C ALA A 218 11.22 22.04 31.49
N GLU A 219 10.27 22.96 31.28
CA GLU A 219 9.93 24.03 32.25
C GLU A 219 9.42 23.47 33.58
N GLN A 220 8.77 22.29 33.55
CA GLN A 220 8.31 21.58 34.74
C GLN A 220 9.42 20.74 35.43
N GLY A 221 10.63 20.78 34.90
CA GLY A 221 11.80 20.09 35.48
C GLY A 221 12.00 18.65 34.98
N TYR A 222 11.29 18.23 33.92
CA TYR A 222 11.52 16.93 33.30
C TYR A 222 12.79 16.94 32.45
N GLN A 223 13.54 15.87 32.51
CA GLN A 223 14.66 15.65 31.61
C GLN A 223 14.15 14.89 30.38
N ILE A 224 14.13 15.53 29.22
CA ILE A 224 13.79 14.86 27.96
C ILE A 224 14.94 13.90 27.60
N LEU A 225 14.62 12.62 27.43
CA LEU A 225 15.56 11.54 27.08
C LEU A 225 15.55 11.22 25.60
N ASP A 226 14.34 11.20 24.99
CA ASP A 226 14.14 10.90 23.57
C ASP A 226 12.89 11.58 23.05
N ALA A 227 12.81 11.77 21.73
CA ALA A 227 11.65 12.32 21.04
C ALA A 227 11.41 11.55 19.73
N ASN A 228 10.13 11.32 19.39
CA ASN A 228 9.73 10.59 18.18
C ASN A 228 10.39 9.21 18.06
N TRP A 229 10.53 8.51 19.19
CA TRP A 229 11.11 7.18 19.22
C TRP A 229 10.19 6.16 18.56
N ARG A 230 10.76 5.33 17.64
CA ARG A 230 9.99 4.40 16.81
C ARG A 230 10.46 2.97 16.95
N CYS A 231 9.48 2.05 16.97
CA CYS A 231 9.72 0.62 16.96
C CYS A 231 8.64 -0.10 16.13
N PRO A 232 8.76 -1.43 15.88
CA PRO A 232 7.75 -2.18 15.12
C PRO A 232 6.33 -2.16 15.71
N TYR A 233 6.19 -1.79 16.98
CA TYR A 233 4.90 -1.78 17.70
C TYR A 233 4.22 -0.40 17.71
N GLY A 234 4.92 0.66 17.32
CA GLY A 234 4.42 2.02 17.28
C GLY A 234 5.48 3.08 17.53
N GLU A 235 5.04 4.30 17.78
CA GLU A 235 5.89 5.45 18.12
C GLU A 235 5.48 6.03 19.47
N ILE A 236 6.45 6.68 20.14
CA ILE A 236 6.27 7.45 21.36
C ILE A 236 6.77 8.87 21.07
N ASP A 237 5.88 9.86 21.26
CA ASP A 237 6.19 11.24 20.88
C ASP A 237 7.29 11.84 21.73
N LEU A 238 7.24 11.64 23.07
CA LEU A 238 8.30 12.10 23.99
C LEU A 238 8.57 11.05 25.08
N ILE A 239 9.85 10.86 25.40
CA ILE A 239 10.29 10.05 26.55
C ILE A 239 11.07 10.97 27.48
N ALA A 240 10.66 11.03 28.74
CA ALA A 240 11.24 11.94 29.70
C ALA A 240 11.46 11.25 31.05
N ARG A 241 12.31 11.85 31.88
CA ARG A 241 12.52 11.46 33.26
C ARG A 241 11.94 12.52 34.21
N ASP A 242 11.14 12.09 35.19
CA ASP A 242 10.60 12.89 36.29
C ASP A 242 10.99 12.22 37.62
N GLY A 243 12.11 12.62 38.18
CA GLY A 243 12.66 11.97 39.38
C GLY A 243 13.00 10.48 39.17
N ASP A 244 12.27 9.61 39.81
CA ASP A 244 12.33 8.15 39.71
C ASP A 244 11.40 7.53 38.69
N GLN A 245 10.66 8.37 37.94
CA GLN A 245 9.72 7.95 36.93
C GLN A 245 10.34 8.05 35.52
N LEU A 246 10.11 7.02 34.68
CA LEU A 246 10.32 7.07 33.23
C LEU A 246 8.98 7.31 32.55
N VAL A 247 8.83 8.50 31.95
CA VAL A 247 7.56 9.01 31.46
C VAL A 247 7.51 8.85 29.95
N PHE A 248 6.50 8.11 29.47
CA PHE A 248 6.16 7.94 28.06
C PHE A 248 4.98 8.86 27.75
N CYS A 249 5.22 9.89 26.96
CA CYS A 249 4.20 10.89 26.64
C CYS A 249 3.64 10.74 25.25
N GLU A 250 2.32 10.79 25.15
CA GLU A 250 1.56 11.04 23.92
C GLU A 250 1.25 12.53 23.82
N VAL A 251 1.52 13.15 22.66
CA VAL A 251 1.21 14.56 22.41
C VAL A 251 -0.02 14.68 21.51
N LYS A 252 -1.04 15.35 21.99
CA LYS A 252 -2.26 15.63 21.23
C LYS A 252 -2.30 17.11 20.86
N THR A 253 -2.18 17.40 19.57
CA THR A 253 -2.29 18.75 19.04
C THR A 253 -3.66 18.98 18.44
N ARG A 254 -4.31 20.10 18.79
CA ARG A 254 -5.62 20.52 18.27
C ARG A 254 -5.55 21.99 17.86
N THR A 255 -6.45 22.39 16.95
CA THR A 255 -6.72 23.80 16.69
C THR A 255 -7.94 24.25 17.50
N GLU A 256 -8.03 25.52 17.86
CA GLU A 256 -9.15 26.10 18.63
C GLU A 256 -10.53 25.88 17.98
N ASP A 257 -10.55 25.79 16.61
CA ASP A 257 -11.77 25.52 15.83
C ASP A 257 -12.02 24.00 15.65
N GLY A 258 -11.20 23.12 16.22
CA GLY A 258 -11.28 21.67 16.08
C GLY A 258 -12.45 21.08 16.89
N ILE A 259 -13.14 20.09 16.32
CA ILE A 259 -14.20 19.34 17.01
C ILE A 259 -13.54 18.37 18.01
N GLY A 260 -13.84 18.52 19.30
CA GLY A 260 -13.42 17.64 20.39
C GLY A 260 -13.36 18.37 21.72
N THR A 261 -13.70 17.70 22.81
CA THR A 261 -13.59 18.26 24.14
C THR A 261 -12.19 18.07 24.72
N PRO A 262 -11.63 19.04 25.49
CA PRO A 262 -10.42 18.81 26.26
C PRO A 262 -10.58 17.56 27.15
N GLY A 263 -9.59 16.68 27.19
CA GLY A 263 -9.63 15.49 28.04
C GLY A 263 -10.20 14.23 27.38
N GLU A 264 -10.42 14.19 26.05
CA GLU A 264 -10.74 12.94 25.36
C GLU A 264 -9.61 11.92 25.56
N ALA A 265 -9.93 10.84 26.28
CA ALA A 265 -8.99 9.79 26.64
C ALA A 265 -8.32 9.18 25.38
N VAL A 266 -7.05 8.85 25.52
CA VAL A 266 -6.35 8.03 24.50
C VAL A 266 -7.13 6.73 24.30
N SER A 267 -7.47 6.39 23.06
CA SER A 267 -8.23 5.18 22.77
C SER A 267 -7.51 3.91 23.27
N LEU A 268 -8.26 2.90 23.69
CA LEU A 268 -7.69 1.63 24.17
C LEU A 268 -6.70 1.01 23.16
N SER A 269 -6.97 1.15 21.86
CA SER A 269 -6.06 0.67 20.80
C SER A 269 -4.72 1.43 20.84
N LYS A 270 -4.73 2.76 21.00
CA LYS A 270 -3.49 3.54 21.09
C LYS A 270 -2.76 3.27 22.41
N GLN A 271 -3.48 3.10 23.54
CA GLN A 271 -2.89 2.73 24.83
C GLN A 271 -2.12 1.40 24.73
N LYS A 272 -2.68 0.38 24.07
CA LYS A 272 -2.00 -0.90 23.83
C LYS A 272 -0.72 -0.73 23.00
N LYS A 273 -0.76 0.09 21.94
CA LYS A 273 0.41 0.37 21.11
C LYS A 273 1.49 1.10 21.91
N LEU A 274 1.13 2.12 22.68
CA LEU A 274 2.06 2.85 23.55
C LEU A 274 2.67 1.94 24.61
N THR A 275 1.88 1.05 25.21
CA THR A 275 2.39 0.05 26.18
C THR A 275 3.39 -0.90 25.52
N ALA A 276 3.09 -1.41 24.31
CA ALA A 276 4.00 -2.30 23.59
C ALA A 276 5.29 -1.58 23.16
N ALA A 277 5.18 -0.32 22.72
CA ALA A 277 6.33 0.51 22.38
C ALA A 277 7.19 0.83 23.63
N ALA A 278 6.57 1.15 24.76
CA ALA A 278 7.30 1.40 26.02
C ALA A 278 8.05 0.15 26.50
N LEU A 279 7.47 -1.04 26.38
CA LEU A 279 8.15 -2.31 26.68
C LEU A 279 9.37 -2.54 25.76
N SER A 280 9.24 -2.21 24.46
CA SER A 280 10.35 -2.29 23.52
C SER A 280 11.47 -1.31 23.91
N TYR A 281 11.13 -0.06 24.26
CA TYR A 281 12.10 0.92 24.73
C TYR A 281 12.84 0.44 26.00
N LEU A 282 12.10 -0.07 26.98
CA LEU A 282 12.69 -0.60 28.22
C LEU A 282 13.60 -1.80 27.99
N SER A 283 13.34 -2.62 26.98
CA SER A 283 14.21 -3.74 26.62
C SER A 283 15.53 -3.29 26.00
N GLU A 284 15.51 -2.19 25.26
CA GLU A 284 16.71 -1.58 24.63
C GLU A 284 17.47 -0.65 25.60
N HIS A 285 16.75 -0.02 26.54
CA HIS A 285 17.25 0.94 27.52
C HIS A 285 16.87 0.51 28.95
N PRO A 286 17.49 -0.58 29.50
CA PRO A 286 17.17 -1.04 30.85
C PRO A 286 17.41 0.07 31.89
N SER A 287 16.37 0.37 32.67
CA SER A 287 16.43 1.37 33.74
C SER A 287 15.69 0.87 34.98
N GLY A 288 16.11 1.36 36.17
CA GLY A 288 15.38 1.11 37.41
C GLY A 288 14.23 2.08 37.66
N LEU A 289 13.87 2.93 36.67
CA LEU A 289 12.82 3.91 36.79
C LEU A 289 11.45 3.26 36.65
N GLN A 290 10.45 3.81 37.32
CA GLN A 290 9.08 3.34 37.22
C GLN A 290 8.40 3.92 35.97
N PRO A 291 7.83 3.09 35.08
CA PRO A 291 7.16 3.57 33.86
C PRO A 291 5.84 4.27 34.21
N ARG A 292 5.59 5.41 33.56
CA ARG A 292 4.37 6.21 33.67
C ARG A 292 3.94 6.66 32.28
N PHE A 293 2.64 6.68 32.01
CA PHE A 293 2.06 7.18 30.77
C PHE A 293 1.36 8.52 30.99
N ASP A 294 1.86 9.54 30.33
CA ASP A 294 1.32 10.90 30.39
C ASP A 294 0.75 11.31 29.02
N VAL A 295 -0.15 12.30 29.03
CA VAL A 295 -0.65 12.93 27.81
C VAL A 295 -0.41 14.43 27.91
N VAL A 296 0.10 15.03 26.85
CA VAL A 296 0.24 16.48 26.74
C VAL A 296 -0.69 16.99 25.63
N GLU A 297 -1.68 17.77 26.00
CA GLU A 297 -2.61 18.40 25.05
C GLU A 297 -2.14 19.81 24.72
N VAL A 298 -1.97 20.07 23.41
CA VAL A 298 -1.53 21.38 22.91
C VAL A 298 -2.63 21.96 22.01
N THR A 299 -3.10 23.14 22.36
CA THR A 299 -4.06 23.87 21.54
C THR A 299 -3.35 24.96 20.75
N LEU A 300 -3.55 24.95 19.43
CA LEU A 300 -3.00 25.93 18.50
C LEU A 300 -4.11 26.84 17.95
N SER A 301 -3.75 28.08 17.63
CA SER A 301 -4.61 29.00 16.90
C SER A 301 -4.84 28.53 15.46
N GLY A 302 -6.08 28.50 14.99
CA GLY A 302 -6.46 28.08 13.63
C GLY A 302 -5.91 28.98 12.52
N GLY A 303 -5.49 30.20 12.83
CA GLY A 303 -5.03 31.17 11.81
C GLY A 303 -3.53 31.16 11.54
N ASN A 304 -2.71 31.10 12.59
CA ASN A 304 -1.24 31.21 12.49
C ASN A 304 -0.47 30.07 13.16
N GLY A 305 -1.18 29.10 13.76
CA GLY A 305 -0.57 27.98 14.47
C GLY A 305 0.16 28.38 15.77
N ALA A 306 -0.14 29.54 16.37
CA ALA A 306 0.44 29.94 17.63
C ALA A 306 -0.07 29.02 18.77
N VAL A 307 0.79 28.69 19.71
CA VAL A 307 0.41 27.88 20.89
C VAL A 307 -0.45 28.73 21.81
N LEU A 308 -1.70 28.29 22.04
CA LEU A 308 -2.66 28.95 22.93
C LEU A 308 -2.62 28.37 24.35
N SER A 309 -2.53 27.04 24.46
CA SER A 309 -2.40 26.35 25.75
C SER A 309 -1.62 25.04 25.63
N VAL A 310 -1.00 24.63 26.72
CA VAL A 310 -0.36 23.32 26.89
C VAL A 310 -0.79 22.75 28.24
N GLU A 311 -1.59 21.69 28.19
CA GLU A 311 -2.09 20.99 29.37
C GLU A 311 -1.39 19.64 29.51
N HIS A 312 -0.87 19.34 30.70
CA HIS A 312 -0.16 18.10 30.98
C HIS A 312 -0.99 17.23 31.94
N LEU A 313 -1.42 16.08 31.43
CA LEU A 313 -2.18 15.06 32.16
C LEU A 313 -1.22 13.97 32.63
N LYS A 314 -0.81 14.01 33.89
CA LYS A 314 0.06 13.00 34.50
C LYS A 314 -0.71 11.71 34.76
N ASN A 315 -0.05 10.56 34.52
CA ASN A 315 -0.62 9.22 34.77
C ASN A 315 -1.99 9.04 34.09
N ALA A 316 -2.07 9.43 32.82
CA ALA A 316 -3.32 9.49 32.06
C ALA A 316 -3.97 8.10 31.87
N PHE A 317 -3.17 7.05 31.87
CA PHE A 317 -3.63 5.65 31.84
C PHE A 317 -2.55 4.70 32.36
N SER A 318 -2.98 3.48 32.75
CA SER A 318 -2.08 2.39 33.15
C SER A 318 -1.74 1.50 31.95
N ALA A 319 -0.60 0.78 32.06
CA ALA A 319 -0.20 -0.18 31.04
C ALA A 319 -1.34 -1.18 30.73
N GLN A 320 -1.64 -1.36 29.44
CA GLN A 320 -2.69 -2.25 28.98
C GLN A 320 -2.11 -3.60 28.57
N GLN A 321 -2.73 -4.68 29.03
CA GLN A 321 -2.38 -6.07 28.66
C GLN A 321 -2.99 -6.48 27.33
#